data_4bf188447153c971587116ddcea25af9
#
_entry.id   4bf188447153c971587116ddcea25af9
#
_cell.length_a   1.000
_cell.length_b   1.000
_cell.length_c   1.000
_cell.angle_alpha   90.00
_cell.angle_beta   90.00
_cell.angle_gamma   90.00
#
_symmetry.space_group_name_H-M   'P 1'
#
loop_
_entity.id
_entity.type
_entity.pdbx_description
1 polymer ?
#
loop_
_entity_poly.entity_id
_entity_poly.type
_entity_poly.pdbx_seq_one_letter_code
_entity_poly.pdbx_strand_id
1 'polypeptide(L)'
;FLLSIYIAFSKYGDIVLGEKGEKPRYSFFVWGSMMFTCGLAADILFYSFSEWVMYASDPHIKEMGSIQQWAGVYPLFHWSLIPWSFYLVLAVAFGFMLHVRKRNRQKYSEACRPLLGKYTDKWPGRIIDLLAVFALLAGTATTFSVATPLMATIIQDLFHLTVSRTAINIVILIITCIVYTYSLLHGFKGISRLANLCIYFFFGLLAFVLLFGGQARYIIETGLNSLGTMVENFIGLSTFTDPLRSTNFPQNWTIYYWAYWMVWCVAAPFFIGSISKGRTVRQTILGGYVFGVGSTLISFIVLGNYSMGLQMHGIADFMAQYAKTGDLYGMIVDIIK
;
A
#
# COMPACT_ATOMS: atom_id res chain seq x y z
N PHE A 1 -13.32 -7.89 -3.77
CA PHE A 1 -13.69 -7.95 -2.35
C PHE A 1 -14.72 -9.03 -2.07
N LEU A 2 -15.92 -9.02 -2.70
CA LEU A 2 -16.97 -10.03 -2.47
C LEU A 2 -16.48 -11.47 -2.67
N LEU A 3 -15.65 -11.70 -3.70
CA LEU A 3 -15.04 -13.01 -3.93
C LEU A 3 -14.14 -13.46 -2.77
N SER A 4 -13.31 -12.57 -2.22
CA SER A 4 -12.44 -12.91 -1.08
C SER A 4 -13.25 -13.25 0.17
N ILE A 5 -14.32 -12.50 0.43
CA ILE A 5 -15.24 -12.78 1.54
C ILE A 5 -15.95 -14.12 1.33
N TYR A 6 -16.47 -14.37 0.12
CA TYR A 6 -17.08 -15.67 -0.20
C TYR A 6 -16.10 -16.83 0.02
N ILE A 7 -14.86 -16.72 -0.45
CA ILE A 7 -13.84 -17.76 -0.28
C ILE A 7 -13.54 -17.97 1.22
N ALA A 8 -13.39 -16.89 1.99
CA ALA A 8 -13.06 -16.97 3.42
C ALA A 8 -14.16 -17.63 4.25
N PHE A 9 -15.43 -17.35 3.96
CA PHE A 9 -16.56 -17.83 4.77
C PHE A 9 -17.30 -19.06 4.19
N SER A 10 -16.88 -19.54 3.01
CA SER A 10 -17.36 -20.80 2.44
C SER A 10 -16.57 -22.01 2.98
N LYS A 11 -16.95 -23.21 2.52
CA LYS A 11 -16.21 -24.46 2.75
C LYS A 11 -14.75 -24.41 2.29
N TYR A 12 -14.39 -23.52 1.38
CA TYR A 12 -13.03 -23.34 0.90
C TYR A 12 -12.14 -22.65 1.93
N GLY A 13 -12.73 -21.90 2.85
CA GLY A 13 -12.01 -21.18 3.91
C GLY A 13 -11.24 -22.10 4.86
N ASP A 14 -11.69 -23.34 5.03
CA ASP A 14 -11.08 -24.32 5.93
C ASP A 14 -9.93 -25.13 5.29
N ILE A 15 -9.70 -24.94 3.98
CA ILE A 15 -8.58 -25.60 3.28
C ILE A 15 -7.27 -25.07 3.83
N VAL A 16 -6.41 -25.98 4.27
CA VAL A 16 -5.03 -25.66 4.71
C VAL A 16 -4.14 -25.48 3.49
N LEU A 17 -3.37 -24.39 3.46
CA LEU A 17 -2.33 -24.15 2.46
C LEU A 17 -1.10 -25.00 2.78
N GLY A 18 -1.19 -26.30 2.51
CA GLY A 18 -0.21 -27.31 2.86
C GLY A 18 -0.79 -28.71 2.83
N GLU A 19 -0.14 -29.63 3.52
CA GLU A 19 -0.65 -30.99 3.71
C GLU A 19 -1.75 -31.02 4.79
N LYS A 20 -2.57 -32.05 4.78
CA LYS A 20 -3.63 -32.22 5.78
C LYS A 20 -3.02 -32.30 7.18
N GLY A 21 -3.38 -31.35 8.05
CA GLY A 21 -2.85 -31.29 9.42
C GLY A 21 -1.47 -30.62 9.55
N GLU A 22 -0.94 -30.05 8.47
CA GLU A 22 0.34 -29.31 8.53
C GLU A 22 0.21 -28.09 9.44
N LYS A 23 1.16 -27.93 10.37
CA LYS A 23 1.20 -26.79 11.27
C LYS A 23 1.73 -25.53 10.55
N PRO A 24 1.27 -24.34 10.93
CA PRO A 24 1.80 -23.09 10.38
C PRO A 24 3.32 -22.99 10.53
N ARG A 25 4.00 -22.59 9.44
CA ARG A 25 5.46 -22.44 9.41
C ARG A 25 5.96 -21.35 10.35
N TYR A 26 5.16 -20.32 10.55
CA TYR A 26 5.48 -19.17 11.41
C TYR A 26 4.44 -19.04 12.52
N SER A 27 4.86 -18.55 13.70
CA SER A 27 3.93 -18.16 14.76
C SER A 27 2.93 -17.12 14.24
N PHE A 28 1.80 -16.96 14.92
CA PHE A 28 0.77 -15.99 14.50
C PHE A 28 1.31 -14.56 14.46
N PHE A 29 2.09 -14.17 15.47
CA PHE A 29 2.67 -12.83 15.54
C PHE A 29 3.69 -12.57 14.41
N VAL A 30 4.63 -13.50 14.18
CA VAL A 30 5.63 -13.36 13.12
C VAL A 30 4.98 -13.30 11.75
N TRP A 31 4.00 -14.15 11.48
CA TRP A 31 3.25 -14.13 10.23
C TRP A 31 2.46 -12.84 10.05
N GLY A 32 1.76 -12.37 11.11
CA GLY A 32 1.05 -11.11 11.10
C GLY A 32 1.97 -9.91 10.84
N SER A 33 3.15 -9.90 11.47
CA SER A 33 4.18 -8.87 11.22
C SER A 33 4.66 -8.88 9.77
N MET A 34 4.87 -10.05 9.16
CA MET A 34 5.21 -10.16 7.73
C MET A 34 4.09 -9.65 6.82
N MET A 35 2.82 -9.95 7.16
CA MET A 35 1.66 -9.39 6.46
C MET A 35 1.60 -7.87 6.58
N PHE A 36 1.84 -7.35 7.78
CA PHE A 36 1.87 -5.92 8.06
C PHE A 36 2.92 -5.20 7.19
N THR A 37 4.11 -5.79 7.03
CA THR A 37 5.17 -5.20 6.20
C THR A 37 4.85 -5.16 4.71
N CYS A 38 3.95 -6.02 4.22
CA CYS A 38 3.51 -5.95 2.83
C CYS A 38 2.76 -4.66 2.49
N GLY A 39 2.20 -3.98 3.49
CA GLY A 39 1.53 -2.69 3.32
C GLY A 39 2.44 -1.49 3.54
N LEU A 40 3.70 -1.69 3.92
CA LEU A 40 4.66 -0.61 4.14
C LEU A 40 5.51 -0.40 2.89
N ALA A 41 5.03 0.43 2.00
CA ALA A 41 5.78 0.86 0.83
C ALA A 41 6.30 2.29 1.01
N ALA A 42 7.38 2.65 0.34
CA ALA A 42 8.01 3.96 0.50
C ALA A 42 7.11 5.13 0.04
N ASP A 43 6.24 4.88 -0.92
CA ASP A 43 5.24 5.82 -1.41
C ASP A 43 4.10 6.11 -0.42
N ILE A 44 3.85 5.20 0.55
CA ILE A 44 2.89 5.47 1.63
C ILE A 44 3.27 6.71 2.42
N LEU A 45 4.57 6.95 2.67
CA LEU A 45 4.99 8.16 3.36
C LEU A 45 4.62 9.42 2.58
N PHE A 46 4.75 9.39 1.26
CA PHE A 46 4.33 10.52 0.42
C PHE A 46 2.81 10.70 0.46
N TYR A 47 2.05 9.66 0.12
CA TYR A 47 0.60 9.74 -0.01
C TYR A 47 -0.09 9.99 1.34
N SER A 48 0.38 9.40 2.43
CA SER A 48 -0.25 9.61 3.73
C SER A 48 -0.20 11.05 4.22
N PHE A 49 0.86 11.80 3.89
CA PHE A 49 0.91 13.23 4.21
C PHE A 49 0.12 14.11 3.24
N SER A 50 0.06 13.76 1.96
CA SER A 50 -0.35 14.67 0.87
C SER A 50 -1.69 14.35 0.23
N GLU A 51 -2.18 13.11 0.29
CA GLU A 51 -3.34 12.68 -0.50
C GLU A 51 -4.61 13.43 -0.14
N TRP A 52 -4.83 13.74 1.14
CA TRP A 52 -5.98 14.52 1.58
C TRP A 52 -6.02 15.93 0.97
N VAL A 53 -4.86 16.58 0.77
CA VAL A 53 -4.79 17.91 0.14
C VAL A 53 -5.22 17.85 -1.31
N MET A 54 -4.77 16.82 -2.04
CA MET A 54 -5.18 16.60 -3.43
C MET A 54 -6.70 16.43 -3.54
N TYR A 55 -7.30 15.65 -2.64
CA TYR A 55 -8.76 15.47 -2.60
C TYR A 55 -9.49 16.72 -2.15
N ALA A 56 -9.01 17.41 -1.12
CA ALA A 56 -9.59 18.67 -0.66
C ALA A 56 -9.67 19.74 -1.77
N SER A 57 -8.78 19.65 -2.74
CA SER A 57 -8.75 20.54 -3.91
C SER A 57 -9.72 20.12 -5.02
N ASP A 58 -10.20 18.88 -5.00
CA ASP A 58 -11.08 18.33 -6.03
C ASP A 58 -12.53 18.83 -5.87
N PRO A 59 -13.20 19.22 -6.98
CA PRO A 59 -14.60 19.68 -6.94
C PRO A 59 -15.56 18.68 -6.30
N HIS A 60 -15.37 17.37 -6.54
CA HIS A 60 -16.22 16.32 -5.98
C HIS A 60 -16.27 16.37 -4.45
N ILE A 61 -15.12 16.54 -3.79
CA ILE A 61 -15.07 16.59 -2.32
C ILE A 61 -15.80 17.86 -1.80
N LYS A 62 -15.70 18.97 -2.50
CA LYS A 62 -16.41 20.20 -2.15
C LYS A 62 -17.94 20.04 -2.29
N GLU A 63 -18.40 19.29 -3.27
CA GLU A 63 -19.81 18.96 -3.47
C GLU A 63 -20.36 18.01 -2.40
N MET A 64 -19.53 17.11 -1.85
CA MET A 64 -19.92 16.19 -0.79
C MET A 64 -20.13 16.85 0.58
N GLY A 65 -19.64 18.06 0.78
CA GLY A 65 -19.81 18.84 2.01
C GLY A 65 -18.51 19.12 2.76
N SER A 66 -18.32 18.60 3.96
CA SER A 66 -17.13 18.89 4.76
C SER A 66 -15.86 18.33 4.13
N ILE A 67 -14.93 19.21 3.76
CA ILE A 67 -13.59 18.84 3.26
C ILE A 67 -12.86 17.96 4.30
N GLN A 68 -12.89 18.36 5.58
CA GLN A 68 -12.26 17.59 6.65
C GLN A 68 -12.74 16.14 6.68
N GLN A 69 -14.05 15.94 6.55
CA GLN A 69 -14.63 14.60 6.58
C GLN A 69 -14.22 13.80 5.34
N TRP A 70 -14.52 14.30 4.15
CA TRP A 70 -14.41 13.50 2.94
C TRP A 70 -12.97 13.39 2.41
N ALA A 71 -12.15 14.43 2.56
CA ALA A 71 -10.73 14.33 2.23
C ALA A 71 -9.97 13.38 3.16
N GLY A 72 -10.46 13.15 4.38
CA GLY A 72 -9.92 12.14 5.30
C GLY A 72 -10.41 10.71 5.01
N VAL A 73 -11.62 10.55 4.45
CA VAL A 73 -12.25 9.25 4.17
C VAL A 73 -11.65 8.58 2.93
N TYR A 74 -11.49 9.33 1.83
CA TYR A 74 -11.04 8.74 0.56
C TYR A 74 -9.65 8.10 0.61
N PRO A 75 -8.64 8.65 1.29
CA PRO A 75 -7.37 7.95 1.48
C PRO A 75 -7.56 6.59 2.14
N LEU A 76 -8.36 6.53 3.22
CA LEU A 76 -8.65 5.25 3.90
C LEU A 76 -9.37 4.28 2.97
N PHE A 77 -10.32 4.74 2.17
CA PHE A 77 -11.04 3.92 1.21
C PHE A 77 -10.14 3.36 0.11
N HIS A 78 -9.29 4.20 -0.51
CA HIS A 78 -8.42 3.80 -1.60
C HIS A 78 -7.28 2.85 -1.18
N TRP A 79 -6.91 2.86 0.13
CA TRP A 79 -5.82 2.05 0.66
C TRP A 79 -6.28 0.91 1.58
N SER A 80 -7.57 0.53 1.54
CA SER A 80 -8.14 -0.48 2.44
C SER A 80 -8.62 -1.76 1.74
N LEU A 81 -9.87 -2.15 2.00
CA LEU A 81 -10.40 -3.50 1.74
C LEU A 81 -10.39 -3.90 0.26
N ILE A 82 -10.76 -2.99 -0.65
CA ILE A 82 -10.87 -3.34 -2.08
C ILE A 82 -9.50 -3.64 -2.69
N PRO A 83 -8.49 -2.74 -2.64
CA PRO A 83 -7.19 -3.04 -3.22
C PRO A 83 -6.51 -4.22 -2.53
N TRP A 84 -6.62 -4.37 -1.21
CA TRP A 84 -6.09 -5.54 -0.52
C TRP A 84 -6.75 -6.84 -1.00
N SER A 85 -8.02 -6.82 -1.40
CA SER A 85 -8.69 -8.00 -1.94
C SER A 85 -8.03 -8.54 -3.21
N PHE A 86 -7.42 -7.69 -4.03
CA PHE A 86 -6.67 -8.12 -5.21
C PHE A 86 -5.50 -9.02 -4.80
N TYR A 87 -4.77 -8.61 -3.76
CA TYR A 87 -3.65 -9.40 -3.24
C TYR A 87 -4.10 -10.70 -2.59
N LEU A 88 -5.16 -10.65 -1.78
CA LEU A 88 -5.55 -11.79 -0.96
C LEU A 88 -6.14 -12.93 -1.79
N VAL A 89 -6.92 -12.63 -2.82
CA VAL A 89 -7.43 -13.65 -3.75
C VAL A 89 -6.28 -14.34 -4.49
N LEU A 90 -5.33 -13.55 -4.99
CA LEU A 90 -4.16 -14.08 -5.68
C LEU A 90 -3.21 -14.82 -4.73
N ALA A 91 -3.05 -14.34 -3.48
CA ALA A 91 -2.22 -14.99 -2.46
C ALA A 91 -2.74 -16.39 -2.12
N VAL A 92 -4.05 -16.56 -2.05
CA VAL A 92 -4.66 -17.89 -1.89
C VAL A 92 -4.34 -18.78 -3.09
N ALA A 93 -4.48 -18.27 -4.31
CA ALA A 93 -4.17 -19.02 -5.53
C ALA A 93 -2.69 -19.45 -5.58
N PHE A 94 -1.77 -18.54 -5.26
CA PHE A 94 -0.33 -18.83 -5.21
C PHE A 94 0.04 -19.72 -4.04
N GLY A 95 -0.52 -19.50 -2.86
CA GLY A 95 -0.32 -20.38 -1.70
C GLY A 95 -0.78 -21.81 -1.99
N PHE A 96 -1.93 -21.96 -2.64
CA PHE A 96 -2.44 -23.27 -3.07
C PHE A 96 -1.53 -23.92 -4.12
N MET A 97 -1.06 -23.16 -5.12
CA MET A 97 -0.10 -23.62 -6.10
C MET A 97 1.19 -24.12 -5.44
N LEU A 98 1.77 -23.32 -4.56
CA LEU A 98 3.05 -23.60 -3.92
C LEU A 98 2.98 -24.77 -2.92
N HIS A 99 1.98 -24.75 -2.04
CA HIS A 99 1.96 -25.63 -0.87
C HIS A 99 1.06 -26.86 -1.03
N VAL A 100 -0.05 -26.76 -1.76
CA VAL A 100 -0.96 -27.90 -1.99
C VAL A 100 -0.58 -28.64 -3.26
N ARG A 101 -0.35 -27.92 -4.36
CA ARG A 101 0.07 -28.52 -5.64
C ARG A 101 1.57 -28.78 -5.74
N LYS A 102 2.36 -28.30 -4.77
CA LYS A 102 3.81 -28.46 -4.67
C LYS A 102 4.56 -28.00 -5.95
N ARG A 103 4.08 -26.91 -6.57
CA ARG A 103 4.69 -26.30 -7.74
C ARG A 103 5.73 -25.28 -7.28
N ASN A 104 7.01 -25.62 -7.43
CA ASN A 104 8.12 -24.79 -6.92
C ASN A 104 8.46 -23.56 -7.79
N ARG A 105 7.83 -23.41 -8.95
CA ARG A 105 8.09 -22.30 -9.86
C ARG A 105 7.22 -21.10 -9.45
N GLN A 106 7.86 -20.02 -9.01
CA GLN A 106 7.18 -18.77 -8.69
C GLN A 106 6.94 -17.95 -9.96
N LYS A 107 6.06 -18.47 -10.82
CA LYS A 107 5.66 -17.84 -12.07
C LYS A 107 4.15 -17.66 -12.12
N TYR A 108 3.71 -16.55 -12.69
CA TYR A 108 2.29 -16.28 -12.87
C TYR A 108 1.61 -17.33 -13.74
N SER A 109 2.28 -17.69 -14.85
CA SER A 109 1.81 -18.74 -15.75
C SER A 109 1.62 -20.08 -15.05
N GLU A 110 2.43 -20.42 -14.05
CA GLU A 110 2.30 -21.67 -13.29
C GLU A 110 1.02 -21.69 -12.46
N ALA A 111 0.60 -20.55 -11.90
CA ALA A 111 -0.69 -20.42 -11.22
C ALA A 111 -1.88 -20.64 -12.18
N CYS A 112 -1.71 -20.27 -13.44
CA CYS A 112 -2.70 -20.47 -14.49
C CYS A 112 -2.72 -21.88 -15.10
N ARG A 113 -1.80 -22.76 -14.70
CA ARG A 113 -1.69 -24.13 -15.25
C ARG A 113 -2.98 -24.95 -15.21
N PRO A 114 -3.83 -24.86 -14.17
CA PRO A 114 -5.11 -25.57 -14.16
C PRO A 114 -6.03 -25.23 -15.35
N LEU A 115 -5.91 -24.00 -15.87
CA LEU A 115 -6.71 -23.52 -17.00
C LEU A 115 -5.98 -23.75 -18.33
N LEU A 116 -4.68 -23.47 -18.37
CA LEU A 116 -3.88 -23.48 -19.61
C LEU A 116 -3.28 -24.86 -19.93
N GLY A 117 -3.21 -25.78 -18.96
CA GLY A 117 -2.62 -27.11 -19.15
C GLY A 117 -1.22 -27.04 -19.76
N LYS A 118 -1.01 -27.74 -20.90
CA LYS A 118 0.26 -27.75 -21.64
C LYS A 118 0.66 -26.39 -22.24
N TYR A 119 -0.28 -25.48 -22.40
CA TYR A 119 0.00 -24.13 -22.95
C TYR A 119 0.73 -23.22 -21.97
N THR A 120 0.76 -23.57 -20.67
CA THR A 120 1.55 -22.86 -19.66
C THR A 120 3.04 -22.79 -20.01
N ASP A 121 3.58 -23.86 -20.59
CA ASP A 121 5.01 -23.94 -20.93
C ASP A 121 5.29 -23.44 -22.37
N LYS A 122 4.25 -22.99 -23.09
CA LYS A 122 4.31 -22.46 -24.45
C LYS A 122 4.20 -20.94 -24.48
N TRP A 123 3.99 -20.38 -25.68
CA TRP A 123 3.92 -18.93 -25.88
C TRP A 123 2.86 -18.21 -25.02
N PRO A 124 1.63 -18.77 -24.73
CA PRO A 124 0.69 -18.06 -23.88
C PRO A 124 1.21 -17.88 -22.44
N GLY A 125 1.85 -18.92 -21.89
CA GLY A 125 2.47 -18.81 -20.56
C GLY A 125 3.64 -17.84 -20.54
N ARG A 126 4.46 -17.78 -21.60
CA ARG A 126 5.55 -16.79 -21.70
C ARG A 126 5.05 -15.35 -21.75
N ILE A 127 3.93 -15.09 -22.45
CA ILE A 127 3.30 -13.76 -22.46
C ILE A 127 2.84 -13.37 -21.06
N ILE A 128 2.17 -14.28 -20.33
CA ILE A 128 1.72 -14.01 -18.96
C ILE A 128 2.92 -13.66 -18.05
N ASP A 129 4.00 -14.45 -18.12
CA ASP A 129 5.20 -14.19 -17.33
C ASP A 129 5.87 -12.87 -17.72
N LEU A 130 5.89 -12.53 -19.01
CA LEU A 130 6.45 -11.27 -19.52
C LEU A 130 5.64 -10.06 -19.03
N LEU A 131 4.30 -10.13 -19.09
CA LEU A 131 3.42 -9.09 -18.56
C LEU A 131 3.62 -8.90 -17.05
N ALA A 132 3.83 -10.00 -16.31
CA ALA A 132 4.13 -9.95 -14.89
C ALA A 132 5.46 -9.22 -14.61
N VAL A 133 6.50 -9.46 -15.43
CA VAL A 133 7.79 -8.75 -15.31
C VAL A 133 7.61 -7.27 -15.61
N PHE A 134 6.89 -6.90 -16.66
CA PHE A 134 6.60 -5.49 -16.97
C PHE A 134 5.80 -4.80 -15.86
N ALA A 135 4.79 -5.47 -15.29
CA ALA A 135 4.04 -4.93 -14.17
C ALA A 135 4.94 -4.68 -12.95
N LEU A 136 5.85 -5.61 -12.62
CA LEU A 136 6.79 -5.44 -11.52
C LEU A 136 7.75 -4.26 -11.75
N LEU A 137 8.26 -4.10 -12.97
CA LEU A 137 9.11 -2.97 -13.34
C LEU A 137 8.34 -1.65 -13.24
N ALA A 138 7.09 -1.61 -13.73
CA ALA A 138 6.23 -0.43 -13.64
C ALA A 138 5.94 -0.07 -12.18
N GLY A 139 5.57 -1.06 -11.33
CA GLY A 139 5.34 -0.83 -9.90
C GLY A 139 6.57 -0.29 -9.18
N THR A 140 7.74 -0.86 -9.46
CA THR A 140 9.00 -0.36 -8.90
C THR A 140 9.28 1.08 -9.36
N ALA A 141 9.13 1.36 -10.66
CA ALA A 141 9.35 2.70 -11.20
C ALA A 141 8.39 3.74 -10.59
N THR A 142 7.10 3.41 -10.43
CA THR A 142 6.11 4.32 -9.83
C THR A 142 6.43 4.61 -8.37
N THR A 143 6.79 3.62 -7.56
CA THR A 143 7.19 3.85 -6.16
C THR A 143 8.42 4.74 -6.07
N PHE A 144 9.47 4.46 -6.86
CA PHE A 144 10.67 5.29 -6.84
C PHE A 144 10.45 6.70 -7.40
N SER A 145 9.54 6.89 -8.36
CA SER A 145 9.22 8.22 -8.91
C SER A 145 8.60 9.16 -7.88
N VAL A 146 8.04 8.64 -6.81
CA VAL A 146 7.44 9.40 -5.71
C VAL A 146 8.38 9.48 -4.50
N ALA A 147 8.96 8.35 -4.09
CA ALA A 147 9.74 8.26 -2.86
C ALA A 147 11.10 8.97 -2.95
N THR A 148 11.81 8.84 -4.08
CA THR A 148 13.16 9.40 -4.18
C THR A 148 13.18 10.92 -4.34
N PRO A 149 12.26 11.59 -5.07
CA PRO A 149 12.16 13.05 -5.06
C PRO A 149 11.81 13.62 -3.68
N LEU A 150 10.94 12.92 -2.90
CA LEU A 150 10.65 13.33 -1.54
C LEU A 150 11.93 13.32 -0.69
N MET A 151 12.67 12.21 -0.70
CA MET A 151 13.93 12.09 0.02
C MET A 151 14.96 13.15 -0.43
N ALA A 152 15.04 13.41 -1.75
CA ALA A 152 15.95 14.43 -2.28
C ALA A 152 15.56 15.83 -1.80
N THR A 153 14.27 16.14 -1.73
CA THR A 153 13.78 17.42 -1.24
C THR A 153 14.09 17.59 0.26
N ILE A 154 13.85 16.54 1.06
CA ILE A 154 14.18 16.54 2.50
C ILE A 154 15.68 16.76 2.71
N ILE A 155 16.55 16.04 1.98
CA ILE A 155 18.01 16.18 2.07
C ILE A 155 18.45 17.59 1.64
N GLN A 156 17.92 18.09 0.52
CA GLN A 156 18.25 19.41 0.01
C GLN A 156 17.91 20.49 1.03
N ASP A 157 16.75 20.40 1.65
CA ASP A 157 16.29 21.37 2.63
C ASP A 157 17.07 21.25 3.97
N LEU A 158 17.22 20.04 4.49
CA LEU A 158 17.91 19.80 5.78
C LEU A 158 19.37 20.26 5.79
N PHE A 159 20.08 20.05 4.68
CA PHE A 159 21.49 20.40 4.54
C PHE A 159 21.71 21.71 3.77
N HIS A 160 20.64 22.44 3.42
CA HIS A 160 20.68 23.69 2.64
C HIS A 160 21.52 23.59 1.37
N LEU A 161 21.37 22.45 0.63
CA LEU A 161 22.19 22.18 -0.54
C LEU A 161 21.75 23.00 -1.74
N THR A 162 22.72 23.59 -2.44
CA THR A 162 22.48 24.31 -3.71
C THR A 162 22.49 23.41 -4.94
N VAL A 163 22.78 22.13 -4.77
CA VAL A 163 22.81 21.11 -5.83
C VAL A 163 21.38 20.84 -6.32
N SER A 164 21.23 20.57 -7.62
CA SER A 164 19.90 20.29 -8.18
C SER A 164 19.26 19.04 -7.57
N ARG A 165 17.94 19.08 -7.36
CA ARG A 165 17.16 17.94 -6.86
C ARG A 165 17.38 16.67 -7.69
N THR A 166 17.52 16.82 -9.01
CA THR A 166 17.80 15.68 -9.92
C THR A 166 19.13 14.99 -9.62
N ALA A 167 20.20 15.77 -9.33
CA ALA A 167 21.49 15.19 -8.99
C ALA A 167 21.44 14.41 -7.67
N ILE A 168 20.76 14.97 -6.67
CA ILE A 168 20.55 14.27 -5.38
C ILE A 168 19.73 12.99 -5.59
N ASN A 169 18.69 13.03 -6.42
CA ASN A 169 17.87 11.86 -6.79
C ASN A 169 18.70 10.73 -7.39
N ILE A 170 19.60 11.05 -8.33
CA ILE A 170 20.47 10.05 -8.97
C ILE A 170 21.38 9.40 -7.92
N VAL A 171 21.96 10.18 -7.01
CA VAL A 171 22.80 9.65 -5.94
C VAL A 171 21.99 8.72 -5.01
N ILE A 172 20.79 9.12 -4.63
CA ILE A 172 19.89 8.29 -3.79
C ILE A 172 19.57 6.96 -4.49
N LEU A 173 19.22 7.00 -5.78
CA LEU A 173 18.93 5.78 -6.55
C LEU A 173 20.14 4.84 -6.60
N ILE A 174 21.35 5.38 -6.82
CA ILE A 174 22.57 4.58 -6.84
C ILE A 174 22.81 3.94 -5.45
N ILE A 175 22.71 4.71 -4.38
CA ILE A 175 22.88 4.20 -3.00
C ILE A 175 21.83 3.12 -2.71
N THR A 176 20.57 3.36 -3.07
CA THR A 176 19.48 2.39 -2.87
C THR A 176 19.74 1.09 -3.63
N CYS A 177 20.17 1.16 -4.88
CA CYS A 177 20.56 -0.01 -5.66
C CYS A 177 21.71 -0.79 -5.02
N ILE A 178 22.72 -0.11 -4.50
CA ILE A 178 23.85 -0.73 -3.81
C ILE A 178 23.39 -1.44 -2.54
N VAL A 179 22.63 -0.75 -1.69
CA VAL A 179 22.11 -1.31 -0.42
C VAL A 179 21.20 -2.51 -0.68
N TYR A 180 20.31 -2.40 -1.67
CA TYR A 180 19.41 -3.48 -2.04
C TYR A 180 20.18 -4.70 -2.58
N THR A 181 21.11 -4.49 -3.50
CA THR A 181 21.96 -5.56 -4.06
C THR A 181 22.78 -6.23 -2.98
N TYR A 182 23.41 -5.45 -2.09
CA TYR A 182 24.15 -5.98 -0.95
C TYR A 182 23.27 -6.83 -0.04
N SER A 183 22.07 -6.35 0.28
CA SER A 183 21.11 -7.10 1.11
C SER A 183 20.66 -8.41 0.46
N LEU A 184 20.45 -8.43 -0.85
CA LEU A 184 20.11 -9.64 -1.62
C LEU A 184 21.27 -10.66 -1.61
N LEU A 185 22.50 -10.21 -1.80
CA LEU A 185 23.69 -11.07 -1.78
C LEU A 185 23.91 -11.75 -0.42
N HIS A 186 23.47 -11.12 0.67
CA HIS A 186 23.49 -11.70 2.01
C HIS A 186 22.28 -12.59 2.31
N GLY A 187 21.43 -12.82 1.31
CA GLY A 187 20.27 -13.69 1.36
C GLY A 187 19.21 -13.26 2.37
N PHE A 188 18.46 -14.22 2.87
CA PHE A 188 17.29 -13.96 3.74
C PHE A 188 17.64 -13.16 5.01
N LYS A 189 18.84 -13.31 5.57
CA LYS A 189 19.28 -12.57 6.77
C LYS A 189 19.48 -11.08 6.48
N GLY A 190 20.01 -10.73 5.33
CA GLY A 190 20.22 -9.34 4.92
C GLY A 190 18.89 -8.62 4.72
N ILE A 191 18.00 -9.22 3.95
CA ILE A 191 16.66 -8.68 3.66
C ILE A 191 15.86 -8.51 4.96
N SER A 192 15.87 -9.51 5.85
CA SER A 192 15.14 -9.45 7.12
C SER A 192 15.65 -8.35 8.05
N ARG A 193 16.98 -8.11 8.10
CA ARG A 193 17.55 -7.01 8.89
C ARG A 193 17.11 -5.64 8.38
N LEU A 194 17.16 -5.46 7.07
CA LEU A 194 16.71 -4.20 6.45
C LEU A 194 15.23 -3.96 6.68
N ALA A 195 14.40 -4.98 6.49
CA ALA A 195 12.95 -4.89 6.74
C ALA A 195 12.64 -4.53 8.19
N ASN A 196 13.30 -5.18 9.17
CA ASN A 196 13.10 -4.86 10.58
C ASN A 196 13.51 -3.41 10.91
N LEU A 197 14.61 -2.92 10.34
CA LEU A 197 15.04 -1.54 10.53
C LEU A 197 13.99 -0.55 10.00
N CYS A 198 13.45 -0.80 8.81
CA CYS A 198 12.37 0.01 8.24
C CYS A 198 11.12 0.03 9.13
N ILE A 199 10.74 -1.12 9.71
CA ILE A 199 9.60 -1.21 10.63
C ILE A 199 9.83 -0.37 11.88
N TYR A 200 11.02 -0.45 12.49
CA TYR A 200 11.33 0.35 13.68
C TYR A 200 11.29 1.85 13.37
N PHE A 201 11.85 2.29 12.26
CA PHE A 201 11.75 3.69 11.85
C PHE A 201 10.34 4.12 11.56
N PHE A 202 9.56 3.27 10.90
CA PHE A 202 8.15 3.55 10.61
C PHE A 202 7.33 3.76 11.89
N PHE A 203 7.37 2.81 12.82
CA PHE A 203 6.66 2.96 14.09
C PHE A 203 7.24 4.10 14.95
N GLY A 204 8.55 4.32 14.88
CA GLY A 204 9.20 5.46 15.53
C GLY A 204 8.65 6.79 15.00
N LEU A 205 8.49 6.93 13.70
CA LEU A 205 7.89 8.11 13.07
C LEU A 205 6.42 8.30 13.49
N LEU A 206 5.61 7.23 13.42
CA LEU A 206 4.20 7.32 13.82
C LEU A 206 4.05 7.71 15.30
N ALA A 207 4.85 7.09 16.18
CA ALA A 207 4.86 7.40 17.60
C ALA A 207 5.34 8.85 17.85
N PHE A 208 6.37 9.29 17.15
CA PHE A 208 6.87 10.65 17.25
C PHE A 208 5.80 11.67 16.85
N VAL A 209 5.17 11.50 15.70
CA VAL A 209 4.11 12.40 15.23
C VAL A 209 2.92 12.40 16.20
N LEU A 210 2.50 11.22 16.67
CA LEU A 210 1.36 11.12 17.59
C LEU A 210 1.63 11.75 18.94
N LEU A 211 2.83 11.57 19.50
CA LEU A 211 3.16 12.03 20.86
C LEU A 211 3.68 13.47 20.91
N PHE A 212 4.42 13.90 19.90
CA PHE A 212 5.11 15.19 19.88
C PHE A 212 4.58 16.19 18.85
N GLY A 213 3.75 15.74 17.87
CA GLY A 213 3.19 16.62 16.84
C GLY A 213 2.11 17.60 17.34
N GLY A 214 1.69 17.51 18.60
CA GLY A 214 0.70 18.43 19.18
C GLY A 214 -0.74 18.24 18.69
N GLN A 215 -1.00 17.23 17.84
CA GLN A 215 -2.31 16.98 17.22
C GLN A 215 -2.93 15.63 17.63
N ALA A 216 -2.45 15.00 18.70
CA ALA A 216 -2.82 13.62 19.05
C ALA A 216 -4.35 13.43 19.18
N ARG A 217 -5.05 14.35 19.84
CA ARG A 217 -6.51 14.30 19.98
C ARG A 217 -7.18 14.36 18.61
N TYR A 218 -6.81 15.31 17.77
CA TYR A 218 -7.37 15.49 16.42
C TYR A 218 -7.13 14.25 15.56
N ILE A 219 -5.92 13.69 15.61
CA ILE A 219 -5.54 12.47 14.86
C ILE A 219 -6.46 11.31 15.23
N ILE A 220 -6.68 11.08 16.54
CA ILE A 220 -7.48 9.96 17.03
C ILE A 220 -8.96 10.16 16.71
N GLU A 221 -9.52 11.31 17.06
CA GLU A 221 -10.94 11.60 16.87
C GLU A 221 -11.31 11.61 15.36
N THR A 222 -10.52 12.28 14.53
CA THR A 222 -10.75 12.32 13.08
C THR A 222 -10.53 10.95 12.45
N GLY A 223 -9.51 10.21 12.90
CA GLY A 223 -9.26 8.84 12.42
C GLY A 223 -10.43 7.91 12.69
N LEU A 224 -10.99 7.92 13.88
CA LEU A 224 -12.15 7.10 14.23
C LEU A 224 -13.40 7.53 13.44
N ASN A 225 -13.62 8.84 13.31
CA ASN A 225 -14.73 9.37 12.51
C ASN A 225 -14.61 8.98 11.04
N SER A 226 -13.43 9.12 10.44
CA SER A 226 -13.18 8.76 9.04
C SER A 226 -13.35 7.26 8.78
N LEU A 227 -12.93 6.40 9.72
CA LEU A 227 -13.18 4.96 9.64
C LEU A 227 -14.68 4.64 9.69
N GLY A 228 -15.43 5.25 10.60
CA GLY A 228 -16.87 5.09 10.71
C GLY A 228 -17.57 5.52 9.43
N THR A 229 -17.26 6.70 8.93
CA THR A 229 -17.84 7.25 7.69
C THR A 229 -17.48 6.39 6.47
N MET A 230 -16.25 5.88 6.39
CA MET A 230 -15.83 4.97 5.31
C MET A 230 -16.66 3.67 5.33
N VAL A 231 -16.88 3.08 6.50
CA VAL A 231 -17.66 1.84 6.63
C VAL A 231 -19.12 2.08 6.29
N GLU A 232 -19.70 3.15 6.80
CA GLU A 232 -21.10 3.54 6.52
C GLU A 232 -21.36 3.73 5.01
N ASN A 233 -20.43 4.40 4.32
CA ASN A 233 -20.56 4.75 2.91
C ASN A 233 -19.87 3.78 1.96
N PHE A 234 -19.33 2.65 2.43
CA PHE A 234 -18.47 1.75 1.69
C PHE A 234 -19.06 1.31 0.33
N ILE A 235 -20.34 0.96 0.29
CA ILE A 235 -21.01 0.53 -0.95
C ILE A 235 -21.09 1.70 -1.92
N GLY A 236 -21.54 2.88 -1.45
CA GLY A 236 -21.64 4.09 -2.27
C GLY A 236 -20.31 4.48 -2.89
N LEU A 237 -19.24 4.54 -2.06
CA LEU A 237 -17.89 4.84 -2.53
C LEU A 237 -17.37 3.80 -3.55
N SER A 238 -17.70 2.51 -3.34
CA SER A 238 -17.26 1.41 -4.22
C SER A 238 -17.97 1.39 -5.57
N THR A 239 -19.16 1.94 -5.66
CA THR A 239 -20.02 1.89 -6.86
C THR A 239 -20.17 3.25 -7.54
N PHE A 240 -19.58 4.30 -6.97
CA PHE A 240 -19.60 5.62 -7.58
C PHE A 240 -18.75 5.65 -8.85
N THR A 241 -19.38 5.95 -10.00
CA THR A 241 -18.75 5.93 -11.31
C THR A 241 -18.76 7.28 -12.01
N ASP A 242 -19.38 8.29 -11.40
CA ASP A 242 -19.60 9.62 -12.01
C ASP A 242 -20.09 9.51 -13.47
N PRO A 243 -21.32 9.01 -13.70
CA PRO A 243 -21.80 8.68 -15.05
C PRO A 243 -21.89 9.89 -15.98
N LEU A 244 -22.12 11.07 -15.42
CA LEU A 244 -22.17 12.34 -16.16
C LEU A 244 -20.79 13.00 -16.36
N ARG A 245 -19.75 12.42 -15.75
CA ARG A 245 -18.38 12.99 -15.80
C ARG A 245 -18.30 14.42 -15.28
N SER A 246 -19.09 14.74 -14.26
CA SER A 246 -19.16 16.10 -13.70
C SER A 246 -17.84 16.53 -13.05
N THR A 247 -17.19 15.61 -12.36
CA THR A 247 -15.90 15.85 -11.69
C THR A 247 -14.77 14.94 -12.22
N ASN A 248 -15.10 13.82 -12.83
CA ASN A 248 -14.19 12.74 -13.18
C ASN A 248 -13.42 12.16 -11.98
N PHE A 249 -13.91 12.35 -10.75
CA PHE A 249 -13.21 11.93 -9.55
C PHE A 249 -12.87 10.42 -9.54
N PRO A 250 -13.80 9.48 -9.82
CA PRO A 250 -13.47 8.07 -9.85
C PRO A 250 -12.42 7.72 -10.90
N GLN A 251 -12.43 8.40 -12.05
CA GLN A 251 -11.48 8.17 -13.14
C GLN A 251 -10.09 8.64 -12.78
N ASN A 252 -10.00 9.82 -12.16
CA ASN A 252 -8.74 10.43 -11.78
C ASN A 252 -8.11 9.78 -10.55
N TRP A 253 -8.93 9.32 -9.60
CA TRP A 253 -8.46 8.88 -8.29
C TRP A 253 -8.73 7.40 -8.03
N THR A 254 -9.97 6.93 -8.00
CA THR A 254 -10.30 5.56 -7.62
C THR A 254 -9.72 4.54 -8.59
N ILE A 255 -9.88 4.76 -9.90
CA ILE A 255 -9.32 3.90 -10.95
C ILE A 255 -7.79 3.97 -10.93
N TYR A 256 -7.22 5.17 -10.77
CA TYR A 256 -5.78 5.36 -10.68
C TYR A 256 -5.18 4.55 -9.53
N TYR A 257 -5.70 4.69 -8.30
CA TYR A 257 -5.16 3.98 -7.15
C TYR A 257 -5.36 2.47 -7.26
N TRP A 258 -6.50 2.00 -7.76
CA TRP A 258 -6.69 0.56 -7.94
C TRP A 258 -5.79 -0.02 -9.02
N ALA A 259 -5.55 0.71 -10.11
CA ALA A 259 -4.56 0.32 -11.10
C ALA A 259 -3.13 0.32 -10.52
N TYR A 260 -2.81 1.31 -9.68
CA TYR A 260 -1.54 1.39 -8.95
C TYR A 260 -1.32 0.16 -8.05
N TRP A 261 -2.34 -0.29 -7.33
CA TRP A 261 -2.29 -1.53 -6.55
C TRP A 261 -2.10 -2.77 -7.43
N MET A 262 -2.74 -2.81 -8.60
CA MET A 262 -2.68 -3.97 -9.50
C MET A 262 -1.27 -4.25 -10.05
N VAL A 263 -0.41 -3.26 -10.23
CA VAL A 263 0.97 -3.50 -10.68
C VAL A 263 1.78 -4.31 -9.67
N TRP A 264 1.45 -4.23 -8.38
CA TRP A 264 2.08 -5.00 -7.31
C TRP A 264 1.46 -6.40 -7.10
N CYS A 265 0.38 -6.73 -7.80
CA CYS A 265 -0.23 -8.07 -7.75
C CYS A 265 0.71 -9.19 -8.23
N VAL A 266 1.83 -8.85 -8.84
CA VAL A 266 2.86 -9.81 -9.27
C VAL A 266 3.85 -10.18 -8.16
N ALA A 267 3.97 -9.39 -7.11
CA ALA A 267 4.95 -9.60 -6.04
C ALA A 267 4.30 -9.92 -4.69
N ALA A 268 3.46 -9.02 -4.18
CA ALA A 268 2.87 -9.14 -2.85
C ALA A 268 2.06 -10.44 -2.64
N PRO A 269 1.21 -10.90 -3.58
CA PRO A 269 0.49 -12.16 -3.41
C PRO A 269 1.38 -13.39 -3.34
N PHE A 270 2.48 -13.44 -4.10
CA PHE A 270 3.43 -14.55 -3.99
C PHE A 270 4.08 -14.60 -2.61
N PHE A 271 4.48 -13.44 -2.10
CA PHE A 271 5.05 -13.35 -0.77
C PHE A 271 4.03 -13.82 0.29
N ILE A 272 2.82 -13.26 0.28
CA ILE A 272 1.73 -13.60 1.21
C ILE A 272 1.42 -15.11 1.12
N GLY A 273 1.28 -15.65 -0.08
CA GLY A 273 1.06 -17.08 -0.29
C GLY A 273 2.19 -17.94 0.27
N SER A 274 3.45 -17.52 0.08
CA SER A 274 4.63 -18.28 0.53
C SER A 274 4.79 -18.33 2.05
N ILE A 275 4.47 -17.25 2.75
CA ILE A 275 4.55 -17.18 4.22
C ILE A 275 3.35 -17.83 4.91
N SER A 276 2.26 -18.11 4.17
CA SER A 276 1.02 -18.65 4.72
C SER A 276 0.97 -20.20 4.74
N LYS A 277 2.10 -20.88 4.52
CA LYS A 277 2.19 -22.32 4.59
C LYS A 277 1.68 -22.84 5.94
N GLY A 278 0.75 -23.83 5.92
CA GLY A 278 0.11 -24.39 7.09
C GLY A 278 -1.03 -23.56 7.69
N ARG A 279 -1.32 -22.38 7.12
CA ARG A 279 -2.51 -21.56 7.45
C ARG A 279 -3.71 -21.99 6.62
N THR A 280 -4.91 -21.79 7.16
CA THR A 280 -6.12 -21.95 6.35
C THR A 280 -6.29 -20.78 5.37
N VAL A 281 -7.05 -21.01 4.30
CA VAL A 281 -7.45 -19.95 3.35
C VAL A 281 -8.15 -18.81 4.09
N ARG A 282 -9.08 -19.13 5.02
CA ARG A 282 -9.74 -18.13 5.88
C ARG A 282 -8.74 -17.31 6.67
N GLN A 283 -7.80 -17.95 7.35
CA GLN A 283 -6.76 -17.25 8.12
C GLN A 283 -5.92 -16.34 7.22
N THR A 284 -5.58 -16.79 6.01
CA THR A 284 -4.77 -16.01 5.08
C THR A 284 -5.51 -14.75 4.61
N ILE A 285 -6.79 -14.86 4.26
CA ILE A 285 -7.59 -13.73 3.82
C ILE A 285 -7.85 -12.76 4.98
N LEU A 286 -8.38 -13.26 6.10
CA LEU A 286 -8.71 -12.40 7.24
C LEU A 286 -7.46 -11.77 7.87
N GLY A 287 -6.35 -12.52 7.93
CA GLY A 287 -5.07 -11.98 8.40
C GLY A 287 -4.54 -10.86 7.51
N GLY A 288 -4.68 -11.00 6.20
CA GLY A 288 -4.32 -9.91 5.27
C GLY A 288 -5.17 -8.67 5.46
N TYR A 289 -6.48 -8.83 5.71
CA TYR A 289 -7.34 -7.69 6.03
C TYR A 289 -6.97 -7.05 7.39
N VAL A 290 -6.70 -7.83 8.41
CA VAL A 290 -6.37 -7.26 9.73
C VAL A 290 -4.98 -6.61 9.73
N PHE A 291 -3.97 -7.35 9.30
CA PHE A 291 -2.59 -6.87 9.40
C PHE A 291 -2.19 -5.98 8.21
N GLY A 292 -2.57 -6.36 7.00
CA GLY A 292 -2.22 -5.62 5.80
C GLY A 292 -2.98 -4.30 5.70
N VAL A 293 -4.31 -4.33 5.75
CA VAL A 293 -5.12 -3.10 5.78
C VAL A 293 -4.78 -2.25 7.01
N GLY A 294 -4.58 -2.89 8.18
CA GLY A 294 -4.18 -2.18 9.40
C GLY A 294 -2.90 -1.37 9.22
N SER A 295 -1.91 -1.87 8.46
CA SER A 295 -0.66 -1.16 8.22
C SER A 295 -0.83 0.10 7.37
N THR A 296 -1.66 0.02 6.34
CA THR A 296 -1.96 1.18 5.49
C THR A 296 -2.82 2.20 6.23
N LEU A 297 -3.89 1.76 6.89
CA LEU A 297 -4.79 2.67 7.59
C LEU A 297 -4.10 3.46 8.70
N ILE A 298 -3.23 2.82 9.51
CA ILE A 298 -2.54 3.52 10.59
C ILE A 298 -1.65 4.65 10.07
N SER A 299 -1.03 4.46 8.89
CA SER A 299 -0.22 5.48 8.24
C SER A 299 -1.06 6.71 7.88
N PHE A 300 -2.17 6.50 7.18
CA PHE A 300 -3.06 7.57 6.75
C PHE A 300 -3.77 8.24 7.93
N ILE A 301 -4.16 7.48 8.95
CA ILE A 301 -4.77 8.05 10.16
C ILE A 301 -3.77 8.95 10.90
N VAL A 302 -2.55 8.49 11.12
CA VAL A 302 -1.59 9.28 11.91
C VAL A 302 -1.03 10.43 11.10
N LEU A 303 -0.44 10.16 9.94
CA LEU A 303 0.29 11.17 9.17
C LEU A 303 -0.65 12.12 8.41
N GLY A 304 -1.74 11.58 7.83
CA GLY A 304 -2.73 12.37 7.09
C GLY A 304 -3.53 13.29 8.01
N ASN A 305 -4.02 12.77 9.13
CA ASN A 305 -4.74 13.61 10.08
C ASN A 305 -3.82 14.56 10.84
N TYR A 306 -2.52 14.25 10.99
CA TYR A 306 -1.56 15.21 11.51
C TYR A 306 -1.49 16.44 10.60
N SER A 307 -1.18 16.26 9.33
CA SER A 307 -1.08 17.37 8.37
C SER A 307 -2.41 18.09 8.18
N MET A 308 -3.53 17.36 8.13
CA MET A 308 -4.86 17.96 8.08
C MET A 308 -5.17 18.77 9.36
N GLY A 309 -4.76 18.30 10.53
CA GLY A 309 -4.94 18.99 11.80
C GLY A 309 -4.21 20.34 11.83
N LEU A 310 -2.99 20.42 11.30
CA LEU A 310 -2.26 21.67 11.16
C LEU A 310 -3.03 22.69 10.28
N GLN A 311 -3.62 22.23 9.17
CA GLN A 311 -4.48 23.03 8.31
C GLN A 311 -5.74 23.50 9.05
N MET A 312 -6.48 22.58 9.67
CA MET A 312 -7.77 22.90 10.29
C MET A 312 -7.67 23.78 11.53
N HIS A 313 -6.55 23.74 12.22
CA HIS A 313 -6.26 24.63 13.33
C HIS A 313 -5.60 25.95 12.92
N GLY A 314 -5.43 26.21 11.61
CA GLY A 314 -4.85 27.44 11.09
C GLY A 314 -3.37 27.64 11.38
N ILE A 315 -2.65 26.54 11.67
CA ILE A 315 -1.20 26.57 11.93
C ILE A 315 -0.45 26.74 10.59
N ALA A 316 -0.96 26.10 9.53
CA ALA A 316 -0.43 26.20 8.18
C ALA A 316 -1.56 26.15 7.16
N ASP A 317 -1.31 26.67 5.93
CA ASP A 317 -2.27 26.61 4.83
C ASP A 317 -1.69 25.81 3.64
N PHE A 318 -1.74 24.50 3.78
CA PHE A 318 -1.23 23.56 2.76
C PHE A 318 -2.09 23.54 1.50
N MET A 319 -3.39 23.81 1.62
CA MET A 319 -4.28 23.88 0.45
C MET A 319 -3.92 25.08 -0.43
N ALA A 320 -3.69 26.25 0.15
CA ALA A 320 -3.25 27.42 -0.60
C ALA A 320 -1.83 27.23 -1.16
N GLN A 321 -0.92 26.64 -0.41
CA GLN A 321 0.42 26.29 -0.86
C GLN A 321 0.38 25.37 -2.08
N TYR A 322 -0.40 24.30 -2.02
CA TYR A 322 -0.56 23.37 -3.12
C TYR A 322 -1.20 24.02 -4.35
N ALA A 323 -2.27 24.80 -4.16
CA ALA A 323 -2.93 25.51 -5.25
C ALA A 323 -1.98 26.51 -5.97
N LYS A 324 -1.04 27.12 -5.24
CA LYS A 324 -0.08 28.08 -5.78
C LYS A 324 1.10 27.42 -6.49
N THR A 325 1.64 26.36 -5.93
CA THR A 325 2.93 25.78 -6.36
C THR A 325 2.81 24.45 -7.09
N GLY A 326 1.78 23.64 -6.77
CA GLY A 326 1.69 22.25 -7.19
C GLY A 326 2.79 21.33 -6.60
N ASP A 327 3.66 21.87 -5.73
CA ASP A 327 4.81 21.14 -5.17
C ASP A 327 4.42 20.41 -3.88
N LEU A 328 3.97 19.16 -4.03
CA LEU A 328 3.67 18.28 -2.89
C LEU A 328 4.92 17.89 -2.08
N TYR A 329 6.09 17.83 -2.70
CA TYR A 329 7.32 17.46 -2.00
C TYR A 329 7.76 18.56 -1.02
N GLY A 330 7.77 19.83 -1.49
CA GLY A 330 8.03 20.99 -0.64
C GLY A 330 7.00 21.11 0.49
N MET A 331 5.73 20.88 0.18
CA MET A 331 4.66 20.88 1.18
C MET A 331 4.90 19.82 2.27
N ILE A 332 5.27 18.58 1.93
CA ILE A 332 5.57 17.54 2.90
C ILE A 332 6.76 17.92 3.79
N VAL A 333 7.79 18.54 3.21
CA VAL A 333 8.92 19.06 4.01
C VAL A 333 8.44 20.09 5.03
N ASP A 334 7.54 21.00 4.64
CA ASP A 334 6.99 22.01 5.55
C ASP A 334 6.06 21.38 6.62
N ILE A 335 5.37 20.28 6.31
CA ILE A 335 4.59 19.51 7.31
C ILE A 335 5.51 18.89 8.37
N ILE A 336 6.70 18.45 7.99
CA ILE A 336 7.63 17.72 8.88
C ILE A 336 8.43 18.70 9.76
N LYS A 337 8.64 19.94 9.34
CA LYS A 337 9.28 21.01 10.12
C LYS A 337 8.41 21.50 11.27
#